data_d3bb5680474ab4bd051b97a4ac154d4b
#
_entry.id   d3bb5680474ab4bd051b97a4ac154d4b
#
_cell.length_a   1.000
_cell.length_b   1.000
_cell.length_c   1.000
_cell.angle_alpha   90.00
_cell.angle_beta   90.00
_cell.angle_gamma   90.00
#
_symmetry.space_group_name_H-M   'P 1'
#
loop_
_entity.id
_entity.type
_entity.pdbx_description
1 polymer ?
#
loop_
_entity_poly.entity_id
_entity_poly.type
_entity_poly.pdbx_seq_one_letter_code
_entity_poly.pdbx_strand_id
1 'polypeptide(L)'
;MHLNGFVDVISKAFLDIVIQPGQTPDERQAFHMMLDHFSPDNPQKYIVTADRGYESYDLLFHCELKNLNYVFRVKAPSSSKSLLSYYDTELPDDLEEFDITMKRYFTDKATKVMKDQSDVYRYINPSKNTPHFYELLDRDKRHLYFMQFRVVKIKTAENTYEYLITNLPHSFTMDDIKECYHWRWGIEISFRYLKHANGLLYFQSKKPEFL
;
A
#
# COMPACT_ATOMS: atom_id res chain seq x y z
N MET A 1 4.00 5.96 22.31
CA MET A 1 2.95 6.46 21.41
C MET A 1 3.49 6.37 19.99
N HIS A 2 2.73 5.78 19.09
CA HIS A 2 2.99 5.73 17.66
C HIS A 2 1.87 6.47 16.93
N LEU A 3 2.23 7.38 16.03
CA LEU A 3 1.30 8.25 15.35
C LEU A 3 1.34 7.93 13.85
N ASN A 4 0.19 7.56 13.31
CA ASN A 4 -0.03 7.34 11.89
C ASN A 4 -0.86 8.51 11.36
N GLY A 5 -0.50 9.04 10.20
CA GLY A 5 -1.19 10.18 9.60
C GLY A 5 -1.59 9.91 8.16
N PHE A 6 -2.79 10.33 7.81
CA PHE A 6 -3.25 10.40 6.44
C PHE A 6 -3.31 11.86 6.03
N VAL A 7 -2.52 12.24 5.03
CA VAL A 7 -2.25 13.63 4.67
C VAL A 7 -2.58 13.87 3.21
N ASP A 8 -3.32 14.92 2.93
CA ASP A 8 -3.39 15.48 1.59
C ASP A 8 -2.09 16.26 1.31
N VAL A 9 -1.26 15.70 0.45
CA VAL A 9 0.08 16.23 0.15
C VAL A 9 0.05 17.56 -0.62
N ILE A 10 -1.08 17.89 -1.26
CA ILE A 10 -1.27 19.14 -2.00
C ILE A 10 -1.61 20.27 -1.03
N SER A 11 -2.66 20.11 -0.25
CA SER A 11 -3.08 21.10 0.76
C SER A 11 -2.25 21.05 2.03
N LYS A 12 -1.48 19.97 2.26
CA LYS A 12 -0.72 19.65 3.49
C LYS A 12 -1.60 19.47 4.73
N ALA A 13 -2.89 19.25 4.53
CA ALA A 13 -3.84 19.00 5.60
C ALA A 13 -3.80 17.54 6.05
N PHE A 14 -3.86 17.30 7.36
CA PHE A 14 -4.14 15.96 7.88
C PHE A 14 -5.62 15.66 7.67
N LEU A 15 -5.89 14.61 6.90
CA LEU A 15 -7.25 14.10 6.67
C LEU A 15 -7.70 13.22 7.83
N ASP A 16 -6.75 12.45 8.40
CA ASP A 16 -6.99 11.63 9.58
C ASP A 16 -5.67 11.34 10.32
N ILE A 17 -5.78 11.03 11.62
CA ILE A 17 -4.66 10.67 12.48
C ILE A 17 -5.09 9.52 13.40
N VAL A 18 -4.34 8.42 13.37
CA VAL A 18 -4.54 7.29 14.27
C VAL A 18 -3.36 7.18 15.23
N ILE A 19 -3.66 7.22 16.52
CA ILE A 19 -2.69 7.09 17.61
C ILE A 19 -2.75 5.68 18.18
N GLN A 20 -1.60 5.02 18.24
CA GLN A 20 -1.47 3.65 18.75
C GLN A 20 -0.47 3.58 19.91
N PRO A 21 -0.58 2.54 20.79
CA PRO A 21 0.45 2.26 21.79
C PRO A 21 1.81 2.06 21.14
N GLY A 22 2.87 2.68 21.67
CA GLY A 22 4.21 2.62 21.07
C GLY A 22 4.88 1.24 21.16
N GLN A 23 4.40 0.34 22.02
CA GLN A 23 4.98 -0.99 22.20
C GLN A 23 4.51 -2.00 21.15
N THR A 24 3.30 -1.83 20.60
CA THR A 24 2.69 -2.76 19.64
C THR A 24 1.99 -1.97 18.52
N PRO A 25 2.72 -1.15 17.73
CA PRO A 25 2.10 -0.43 16.64
C PRO A 25 1.73 -1.40 15.50
N ASP A 26 0.55 -1.25 14.97
CA ASP A 26 0.10 -1.90 13.75
C ASP A 26 -0.25 -0.83 12.71
N GLU A 27 0.76 -0.45 11.91
CA GLU A 27 0.63 0.58 10.89
C GLU A 27 -0.39 0.21 9.81
N ARG A 28 -0.53 -1.09 9.51
CA ARG A 28 -1.49 -1.56 8.51
C ARG A 28 -2.92 -1.42 9.02
N GLN A 29 -3.17 -1.78 10.28
CA GLN A 29 -4.47 -1.56 10.90
C GLN A 29 -4.81 -0.07 10.96
N ALA A 30 -3.87 0.79 11.33
CA ALA A 30 -4.09 2.23 11.31
C ALA A 30 -4.44 2.75 9.91
N PHE A 31 -3.77 2.23 8.88
CA PHE A 31 -4.06 2.59 7.50
C PHE A 31 -5.47 2.16 7.07
N HIS A 32 -5.91 0.94 7.43
CA HIS A 32 -7.28 0.49 7.20
C HIS A 32 -8.30 1.44 7.84
N MET A 33 -8.11 1.78 9.12
CA MET A 33 -9.00 2.70 9.83
C MET A 33 -9.09 4.05 9.12
N MET A 34 -7.96 4.62 8.73
CA MET A 34 -7.92 5.91 8.03
C MET A 34 -8.60 5.84 6.66
N LEU A 35 -8.43 4.74 5.92
CA LEU A 35 -9.15 4.52 4.67
C LEU A 35 -10.66 4.38 4.90
N ASP A 36 -11.09 3.70 5.97
CA ASP A 36 -12.51 3.53 6.29
C ASP A 36 -13.19 4.87 6.60
N HIS A 37 -12.50 5.75 7.30
CA HIS A 37 -12.98 7.12 7.57
C HIS A 37 -13.00 8.00 6.32
N PHE A 38 -12.15 7.69 5.33
CA PHE A 38 -12.04 8.48 4.11
C PHE A 38 -13.14 8.11 3.11
N SER A 39 -14.10 8.99 2.91
CA SER A 39 -15.25 8.78 2.03
C SER A 39 -15.52 10.03 1.16
N PRO A 40 -14.65 10.30 0.17
CA PRO A 40 -14.80 11.45 -0.71
C PRO A 40 -15.92 11.21 -1.74
N ASP A 41 -16.55 12.29 -2.22
CA ASP A 41 -17.62 12.22 -3.23
C ASP A 41 -17.17 11.59 -4.55
N ASN A 42 -15.92 11.80 -4.93
CA ASN A 42 -15.32 11.27 -6.15
C ASN A 42 -14.00 10.53 -5.86
N PRO A 43 -14.06 9.31 -5.33
CA PRO A 43 -12.86 8.60 -4.88
C PRO A 43 -11.81 8.38 -5.99
N GLN A 44 -12.22 8.19 -7.24
CA GLN A 44 -11.32 8.03 -8.39
C GLN A 44 -10.43 9.24 -8.70
N LYS A 45 -10.72 10.41 -8.13
CA LYS A 45 -9.87 11.59 -8.25
C LYS A 45 -8.69 11.59 -7.28
N TYR A 46 -8.68 10.66 -6.34
CA TYR A 46 -7.64 10.57 -5.32
C TYR A 46 -6.68 9.43 -5.64
N ILE A 47 -5.41 9.67 -5.42
CA ILE A 47 -4.33 8.69 -5.52
C ILE A 47 -3.73 8.52 -4.13
N VAL A 48 -3.92 7.35 -3.54
CA VAL A 48 -3.33 7.01 -2.24
C VAL A 48 -1.91 6.54 -2.45
N THR A 49 -0.95 7.19 -1.80
CA THR A 49 0.45 6.81 -1.87
C THR A 49 0.93 6.25 -0.53
N ALA A 50 1.68 5.16 -0.56
CA ALA A 50 2.23 4.55 0.64
C ALA A 50 3.65 4.02 0.43
N ASP A 51 4.45 4.00 1.51
CA ASP A 51 5.79 3.43 1.50
C ASP A 51 5.74 1.90 1.66
N ARG A 52 6.87 1.25 1.42
CA ARG A 52 7.07 -0.21 1.52
C ARG A 52 6.73 -0.83 2.88
N GLY A 53 6.57 -0.02 3.92
CA GLY A 53 6.05 -0.47 5.23
C GLY A 53 4.60 -0.94 5.15
N TYR A 54 3.82 -0.34 4.26
CA TYR A 54 2.40 -0.65 4.02
C TYR A 54 2.18 -1.70 2.93
N GLU A 55 3.24 -2.35 2.44
CA GLU A 55 3.17 -3.37 1.41
C GLU A 55 2.27 -4.54 1.85
N SER A 56 1.06 -4.61 1.29
CA SER A 56 0.05 -5.61 1.60
C SER A 56 -0.99 -5.69 0.48
N TYR A 57 -1.32 -6.90 0.02
CA TYR A 57 -2.44 -7.10 -0.91
C TYR A 57 -3.76 -6.62 -0.32
N ASP A 58 -3.95 -6.81 0.97
CA ASP A 58 -5.15 -6.39 1.67
C ASP A 58 -5.38 -4.88 1.57
N LEU A 59 -4.34 -4.08 1.75
CA LEU A 59 -4.45 -2.62 1.59
C LEU A 59 -4.72 -2.20 0.15
N LEU A 60 -4.12 -2.88 -0.84
CA LEU A 60 -4.42 -2.63 -2.25
C LEU A 60 -5.88 -2.95 -2.56
N PHE A 61 -6.38 -4.10 -2.09
CA PHE A 61 -7.80 -4.47 -2.23
C PHE A 61 -8.73 -3.46 -1.55
N HIS A 62 -8.37 -2.99 -0.36
CA HIS A 62 -9.17 -2.01 0.36
C HIS A 62 -9.31 -0.70 -0.44
N CYS A 63 -8.21 -0.24 -1.05
CA CYS A 63 -8.26 0.90 -1.97
C CYS A 63 -9.22 0.63 -3.15
N GLU A 64 -9.15 -0.56 -3.79
CA GLU A 64 -10.04 -0.90 -4.90
C GLU A 64 -11.50 -0.99 -4.49
N LEU A 65 -11.80 -1.57 -3.32
CA LEU A 65 -13.17 -1.63 -2.79
C LEU A 65 -13.77 -0.23 -2.55
N LYS A 66 -12.93 0.74 -2.23
CA LYS A 66 -13.33 2.14 -2.06
C LYS A 66 -13.26 2.95 -3.36
N ASN A 67 -12.97 2.30 -4.49
CA ASN A 67 -12.76 2.94 -5.80
C ASN A 67 -11.66 4.01 -5.78
N LEU A 68 -10.65 3.86 -4.92
CA LEU A 68 -9.49 4.74 -4.85
C LEU A 68 -8.39 4.27 -5.80
N ASN A 69 -7.70 5.21 -6.42
CA ASN A 69 -6.45 4.91 -7.08
C ASN A 69 -5.32 4.83 -6.05
N TYR A 70 -4.27 4.08 -6.38
CA TYR A 70 -3.12 3.95 -5.50
C TYR A 70 -1.79 3.88 -6.25
N VAL A 71 -0.72 4.29 -5.57
CA VAL A 71 0.69 4.07 -5.95
C VAL A 71 1.46 3.68 -4.68
N PHE A 72 1.76 2.40 -4.52
CA PHE A 72 2.46 1.87 -3.36
C PHE A 72 3.86 1.44 -3.72
N ARG A 73 4.84 1.87 -2.94
CA ARG A 73 6.18 1.32 -3.03
C ARG A 73 6.22 -0.06 -2.39
N VAL A 74 6.88 -0.99 -3.06
CA VAL A 74 7.06 -2.37 -2.60
C VAL A 74 8.54 -2.74 -2.63
N LYS A 75 8.88 -3.84 -1.97
CA LYS A 75 10.24 -4.38 -2.00
C LYS A 75 10.55 -4.98 -3.35
N ALA A 76 11.83 -5.07 -3.68
CA ALA A 76 12.30 -5.75 -4.89
C ALA A 76 11.83 -7.22 -4.93
N PRO A 77 11.60 -7.80 -6.13
CA PRO A 77 11.18 -9.20 -6.28
C PRO A 77 12.09 -10.20 -5.58
N SER A 78 13.40 -9.95 -5.58
CA SER A 78 14.40 -10.76 -4.90
C SER A 78 14.25 -10.84 -3.38
N SER A 79 13.46 -9.96 -2.78
CA SER A 79 13.17 -10.02 -1.34
C SER A 79 12.05 -11.01 -1.05
N SER A 80 12.30 -12.03 -0.24
CA SER A 80 11.28 -13.02 0.17
C SER A 80 10.08 -12.43 0.91
N LYS A 81 10.19 -11.18 1.38
CA LYS A 81 9.10 -10.44 2.05
C LYS A 81 8.38 -9.48 1.10
N SER A 82 8.69 -9.51 -0.19
CA SER A 82 8.01 -8.69 -1.20
C SER A 82 6.72 -9.33 -1.69
N LEU A 83 5.72 -8.52 -1.97
CA LEU A 83 4.55 -8.95 -2.73
C LEU A 83 4.94 -9.46 -4.13
N LEU A 84 6.03 -8.92 -4.67
CA LEU A 84 6.54 -9.27 -6.00
C LEU A 84 7.36 -10.56 -6.04
N SER A 85 7.75 -11.14 -4.88
CA SER A 85 8.58 -12.34 -4.84
C SER A 85 7.99 -13.56 -5.56
N TYR A 86 6.68 -13.58 -5.76
CA TYR A 86 5.97 -14.65 -6.48
C TYR A 86 5.93 -14.44 -8.00
N TYR A 87 6.32 -13.27 -8.46
CA TYR A 87 6.36 -12.90 -9.88
C TYR A 87 7.78 -12.73 -10.40
N ASP A 88 8.77 -13.12 -9.61
CA ASP A 88 10.19 -12.93 -9.92
C ASP A 88 10.56 -13.43 -11.33
N THR A 89 10.00 -14.58 -11.73
CA THR A 89 10.21 -15.16 -13.07
C THR A 89 9.38 -14.52 -14.18
N GLU A 90 8.37 -13.72 -13.85
CA GLU A 90 7.49 -13.05 -14.81
C GLU A 90 7.88 -11.58 -15.03
N LEU A 91 8.64 -11.01 -14.08
CA LEU A 91 9.08 -9.63 -14.16
C LEU A 91 10.37 -9.54 -14.97
N PRO A 92 10.49 -8.61 -15.96
CA PRO A 92 11.72 -8.40 -16.72
C PRO A 92 12.74 -7.61 -15.88
N ASP A 93 13.18 -8.22 -14.75
CA ASP A 93 13.99 -7.52 -13.74
C ASP A 93 15.43 -7.24 -14.21
N ASP A 94 15.84 -7.81 -15.34
CA ASP A 94 17.07 -7.47 -16.08
C ASP A 94 17.02 -6.10 -16.77
N LEU A 95 15.81 -5.58 -17.05
CA LEU A 95 15.65 -4.23 -17.58
C LEU A 95 15.88 -3.17 -16.48
N GLU A 96 16.49 -2.06 -16.85
CA GLU A 96 16.66 -0.92 -15.94
C GLU A 96 15.31 -0.36 -15.46
N GLU A 97 14.35 -0.24 -16.37
CA GLU A 97 12.99 0.25 -16.08
C GLU A 97 11.99 -0.59 -16.83
N PHE A 98 10.83 -0.79 -16.24
CA PHE A 98 9.70 -1.45 -16.90
C PHE A 98 8.36 -1.02 -16.28
N ASP A 99 7.31 -1.24 -17.06
CA ASP A 99 5.92 -1.01 -16.68
C ASP A 99 5.06 -2.13 -17.29
N ILE A 100 4.65 -3.07 -16.47
CA ILE A 100 3.88 -4.23 -16.91
C ILE A 100 2.56 -4.36 -16.14
N THR A 101 1.54 -4.86 -16.83
CA THR A 101 0.25 -5.15 -16.21
C THR A 101 0.19 -6.61 -15.79
N MET A 102 -0.09 -6.83 -14.51
CA MET A 102 -0.35 -8.13 -13.92
C MET A 102 -1.84 -8.32 -13.69
N LYS A 103 -2.33 -9.55 -13.93
CA LYS A 103 -3.73 -9.94 -13.71
C LYS A 103 -3.75 -11.24 -12.93
N ARG A 104 -4.41 -11.28 -11.76
CA ARG A 104 -4.46 -12.47 -10.91
C ARG A 104 -5.81 -12.61 -10.22
N TYR A 105 -6.19 -13.86 -10.02
CA TYR A 105 -7.22 -14.22 -9.07
C TYR A 105 -6.57 -14.61 -7.75
N PHE A 106 -6.87 -13.87 -6.71
CA PHE A 106 -6.40 -14.15 -5.36
C PHE A 106 -7.38 -15.07 -4.66
N THR A 107 -6.86 -16.06 -3.90
CA THR A 107 -7.68 -17.05 -3.20
C THR A 107 -6.98 -17.56 -1.94
N ASP A 108 -7.76 -17.91 -0.94
CA ASP A 108 -7.32 -18.63 0.26
C ASP A 108 -7.49 -20.15 0.12
N LYS A 109 -8.04 -20.64 -1.01
CA LYS A 109 -8.27 -22.06 -1.29
C LYS A 109 -7.20 -22.61 -2.22
N ALA A 110 -6.33 -23.47 -1.67
CA ALA A 110 -5.26 -24.11 -2.43
C ALA A 110 -5.72 -25.40 -3.09
N THR A 111 -6.42 -25.32 -4.21
CA THR A 111 -6.67 -26.52 -5.04
C THR A 111 -5.43 -26.86 -5.88
N LYS A 112 -5.30 -28.14 -6.31
CA LYS A 112 -4.20 -28.55 -7.19
C LYS A 112 -4.18 -27.73 -8.49
N VAL A 113 -5.35 -27.53 -9.09
CA VAL A 113 -5.51 -26.75 -10.35
C VAL A 113 -4.99 -25.31 -10.16
N MET A 114 -5.33 -24.67 -9.06
CA MET A 114 -4.88 -23.29 -8.79
C MET A 114 -3.38 -23.20 -8.53
N LYS A 115 -2.77 -24.27 -7.97
CA LYS A 115 -1.31 -24.32 -7.77
C LYS A 115 -0.57 -24.52 -9.10
N ASP A 116 -1.13 -25.33 -9.99
CA ASP A 116 -0.54 -25.63 -11.30
C ASP A 116 -0.67 -24.45 -12.28
N GLN A 117 -1.57 -23.48 -11.99
CA GLN A 117 -1.82 -22.27 -12.77
C GLN A 117 -1.46 -21.01 -11.98
N SER A 118 -0.20 -20.91 -11.55
CA SER A 118 0.31 -19.78 -10.76
C SER A 118 0.33 -18.45 -11.53
N ASP A 119 0.31 -18.51 -12.85
CA ASP A 119 0.17 -17.36 -13.76
C ASP A 119 -1.24 -16.77 -13.76
N VAL A 120 -2.25 -17.53 -13.32
CA VAL A 120 -3.66 -17.11 -13.23
C VAL A 120 -4.06 -16.88 -11.77
N TYR A 121 -3.67 -17.79 -10.88
CA TYR A 121 -4.11 -17.79 -9.49
C TYR A 121 -2.97 -17.50 -8.53
N ARG A 122 -3.26 -16.66 -7.56
CA ARG A 122 -2.39 -16.38 -6.43
C ARG A 122 -3.01 -16.89 -5.15
N TYR A 123 -2.44 -17.95 -4.60
CA TYR A 123 -2.81 -18.45 -3.28
C TYR A 123 -2.23 -17.56 -2.19
N ILE A 124 -3.06 -17.18 -1.25
CA ILE A 124 -2.68 -16.43 -0.06
C ILE A 124 -2.96 -17.29 1.17
N ASN A 125 -1.89 -17.62 1.87
CA ASN A 125 -2.01 -18.43 3.07
C ASN A 125 -2.72 -17.64 4.17
N PRO A 126 -3.82 -18.16 4.68
CA PRO A 126 -4.49 -17.63 5.84
C PRO A 126 -3.59 -17.74 7.07
N SER A 127 -2.97 -16.67 7.45
CA SER A 127 -2.14 -16.62 8.65
C SER A 127 -2.83 -15.77 9.71
N LYS A 128 -2.73 -16.20 10.97
CA LYS A 128 -3.21 -15.43 12.11
C LYS A 128 -2.54 -14.05 12.22
N ASN A 129 -1.45 -13.84 11.47
CA ASN A 129 -0.70 -12.58 11.43
C ASN A 129 -1.13 -11.66 10.28
N THR A 130 -2.12 -12.06 9.48
CA THR A 130 -2.73 -11.24 8.42
C THR A 130 -4.26 -11.24 8.54
N PRO A 131 -4.82 -10.85 9.71
CA PRO A 131 -6.24 -10.96 9.98
C PRO A 131 -7.13 -10.19 9.00
N HIS A 132 -6.65 -9.05 8.49
CA HIS A 132 -7.43 -8.17 7.60
C HIS A 132 -7.60 -8.73 6.19
N PHE A 133 -6.69 -9.55 5.73
CA PHE A 133 -6.76 -10.17 4.41
C PHE A 133 -8.00 -11.06 4.25
N TYR A 134 -8.46 -11.66 5.34
CA TYR A 134 -9.66 -12.52 5.37
C TYR A 134 -10.95 -11.77 5.16
N GLU A 135 -11.09 -10.57 5.68
CA GLU A 135 -12.32 -9.82 5.58
C GLU A 135 -12.74 -9.59 4.13
N LEU A 136 -11.78 -9.49 3.21
CA LEU A 136 -12.03 -9.28 1.80
C LEU A 136 -12.36 -10.56 1.06
N LEU A 137 -11.66 -11.66 1.34
CA LEU A 137 -11.93 -12.96 0.72
C LEU A 137 -13.22 -13.59 1.27
N ASP A 138 -13.54 -13.38 2.55
CA ASP A 138 -14.79 -13.85 3.16
C ASP A 138 -16.04 -13.16 2.59
N ARG A 139 -15.93 -11.96 2.05
CA ARG A 139 -17.04 -11.27 1.39
C ARG A 139 -17.46 -11.93 0.09
N ASP A 140 -16.55 -12.57 -0.62
CA ASP A 140 -16.89 -13.38 -1.80
C ASP A 140 -17.00 -14.86 -1.40
N LYS A 141 -18.24 -15.40 -1.41
CA LYS A 141 -18.51 -16.83 -1.15
C LYS A 141 -17.69 -17.78 -2.02
N ARG A 142 -17.17 -17.31 -3.15
CA ARG A 142 -16.29 -18.07 -4.05
C ARG A 142 -14.85 -18.10 -3.60
N HIS A 143 -14.47 -17.23 -2.64
CA HIS A 143 -13.09 -17.03 -2.19
C HIS A 143 -12.13 -16.70 -3.35
N LEU A 144 -12.62 -15.98 -4.34
CA LEU A 144 -11.86 -15.53 -5.50
C LEU A 144 -11.98 -14.01 -5.62
N TYR A 145 -10.87 -13.34 -5.66
CA TYR A 145 -10.82 -11.91 -5.87
C TYR A 145 -9.91 -11.60 -7.07
N PHE A 146 -10.50 -11.03 -8.13
CA PHE A 146 -9.73 -10.61 -9.30
C PHE A 146 -9.10 -9.25 -9.06
N MET A 147 -7.83 -9.13 -9.40
CA MET A 147 -7.07 -7.90 -9.32
C MET A 147 -6.26 -7.69 -10.58
N GLN A 148 -6.29 -6.47 -11.10
CA GLN A 148 -5.41 -6.01 -12.16
C GLN A 148 -4.62 -4.83 -11.65
N PHE A 149 -3.30 -4.93 -11.70
CA PHE A 149 -2.40 -3.87 -11.26
C PHE A 149 -1.19 -3.78 -12.19
N ARG A 150 -0.56 -2.63 -12.19
CA ARG A 150 0.71 -2.40 -12.88
C ARG A 150 1.85 -2.53 -11.88
N VAL A 151 2.93 -3.15 -12.33
CA VAL A 151 4.21 -3.18 -11.64
C VAL A 151 5.16 -2.29 -12.43
N VAL A 152 5.67 -1.27 -11.78
CA VAL A 152 6.56 -0.27 -12.39
C VAL A 152 7.89 -0.29 -11.66
N LYS A 153 8.98 -0.54 -12.39
CA LYS A 153 10.35 -0.41 -11.90
C LYS A 153 10.91 0.90 -12.44
N ILE A 154 11.37 1.75 -11.55
CA ILE A 154 11.95 3.04 -11.88
C ILE A 154 13.38 3.16 -11.35
N LYS A 155 14.24 3.77 -12.15
CA LYS A 155 15.62 4.08 -11.76
C LYS A 155 15.62 5.40 -10.98
N THR A 156 16.14 5.39 -9.77
CA THR A 156 16.20 6.58 -8.90
C THR A 156 17.61 7.17 -8.81
N ALA A 157 18.63 6.33 -8.93
CA ALA A 157 20.04 6.71 -8.99
C ALA A 157 20.84 5.61 -9.70
N GLU A 158 22.14 5.78 -9.82
CA GLU A 158 23.02 4.73 -10.35
C GLU A 158 22.87 3.45 -9.50
N ASN A 159 22.52 2.34 -10.17
CA ASN A 159 22.25 1.02 -9.55
C ASN A 159 21.20 1.03 -8.42
N THR A 160 20.31 2.01 -8.40
CA THR A 160 19.25 2.12 -7.39
C THR A 160 17.88 2.17 -8.06
N TYR A 161 17.02 1.25 -7.67
CA TYR A 161 15.70 1.08 -8.27
C TYR A 161 14.61 1.08 -7.20
N GLU A 162 13.45 1.57 -7.58
CA GLU A 162 12.22 1.45 -6.79
C GLU A 162 11.17 0.68 -7.59
N TYR A 163 10.39 -0.12 -6.86
CA TYR A 163 9.28 -0.88 -7.42
C TYR A 163 7.99 -0.31 -6.87
N LEU A 164 7.08 0.00 -7.77
CA LEU A 164 5.76 0.55 -7.46
C LEU A 164 4.68 -0.39 -7.96
N ILE A 165 3.61 -0.54 -7.18
CA ILE A 165 2.38 -1.20 -7.61
C ILE A 165 1.28 -0.14 -7.69
N THR A 166 0.50 -0.15 -8.78
CA THR A 166 -0.56 0.82 -9.00
C THR A 166 -1.73 0.24 -9.81
N ASN A 167 -2.94 0.75 -9.58
CA ASN A 167 -4.12 0.51 -10.42
C ASN A 167 -4.39 1.66 -11.40
N LEU A 168 -3.51 2.65 -11.47
CA LEU A 168 -3.66 3.75 -12.43
C LEU A 168 -3.69 3.24 -13.88
N PRO A 169 -4.55 3.79 -14.73
CA PRO A 169 -4.61 3.40 -16.13
C PRO A 169 -3.33 3.80 -16.88
N HIS A 170 -3.10 3.19 -18.05
CA HIS A 170 -1.91 3.47 -18.88
C HIS A 170 -1.84 4.90 -19.45
N SER A 171 -2.90 5.69 -19.28
CA SER A 171 -2.85 7.13 -19.55
C SER A 171 -1.91 7.87 -18.60
N PHE A 172 -1.63 7.29 -17.43
CA PHE A 172 -0.54 7.74 -16.55
C PHE A 172 0.75 7.05 -16.99
N THR A 173 1.71 7.86 -17.45
CA THR A 173 3.04 7.40 -17.83
C THR A 173 3.86 6.96 -16.62
N MET A 174 5.02 6.35 -16.84
CA MET A 174 5.95 6.02 -15.74
C MET A 174 6.41 7.29 -15.01
N ASP A 175 6.63 8.38 -15.74
CA ASP A 175 7.02 9.66 -15.14
C ASP A 175 5.91 10.24 -14.27
N ASP A 176 4.65 10.16 -14.71
CA ASP A 176 3.51 10.58 -13.89
C ASP A 176 3.41 9.75 -12.59
N ILE A 177 3.62 8.44 -12.68
CA ILE A 177 3.60 7.54 -11.50
C ILE A 177 4.75 7.88 -10.55
N LYS A 178 5.93 8.13 -11.09
CA LYS A 178 7.12 8.55 -10.33
C LYS A 178 6.86 9.86 -9.60
N GLU A 179 6.28 10.83 -10.29
CA GLU A 179 5.91 12.12 -9.70
C GLU A 179 4.86 11.98 -8.61
N CYS A 180 3.78 11.21 -8.86
CA CYS A 180 2.76 10.92 -7.85
C CYS A 180 3.37 10.29 -6.58
N TYR A 181 4.30 9.35 -6.75
CA TYR A 181 4.98 8.75 -5.60
C TYR A 181 5.92 9.73 -4.91
N HIS A 182 6.61 10.57 -5.66
CA HIS A 182 7.52 11.57 -5.11
C HIS A 182 6.77 12.55 -4.18
N TRP A 183 5.56 12.93 -4.48
CA TRP A 183 4.75 13.82 -3.62
C TRP A 183 4.49 13.24 -2.22
N ARG A 184 4.60 11.91 -2.03
CA ARG A 184 4.55 11.27 -0.71
C ARG A 184 5.52 11.92 0.31
N TRP A 185 6.64 12.44 -0.15
CA TRP A 185 7.60 13.14 0.73
C TRP A 185 6.98 14.35 1.45
N GLY A 186 5.86 14.85 0.95
CA GLY A 186 5.11 15.90 1.62
C GLY A 186 4.65 15.51 3.01
N ILE A 187 4.41 14.22 3.28
CA ILE A 187 4.03 13.72 4.62
C ILE A 187 5.16 13.93 5.64
N GLU A 188 6.41 13.77 5.24
CA GLU A 188 7.56 13.95 6.13
C GLU A 188 7.67 15.41 6.57
N ILE A 189 7.38 16.33 5.66
CA ILE A 189 7.32 17.76 5.95
C ILE A 189 6.15 18.05 6.89
N SER A 190 4.98 17.50 6.64
CA SER A 190 3.80 17.66 7.50
C SER A 190 4.03 17.14 8.92
N PHE A 191 4.65 15.96 9.07
CA PHE A 191 5.05 15.45 10.38
C PHE A 191 6.11 16.30 11.08
N ARG A 192 7.03 16.89 10.32
CA ARG A 192 8.03 17.81 10.88
C ARG A 192 7.34 19.06 11.45
N TYR A 193 6.40 19.64 10.72
CA TYR A 193 5.60 20.75 11.23
C TYR A 193 4.80 20.37 12.47
N LEU A 194 4.13 19.21 12.45
CA LEU A 194 3.34 18.72 13.58
C LEU A 194 4.22 18.56 14.84
N LYS A 195 5.41 18.01 14.69
CA LYS A 195 6.34 17.78 15.80
C LYS A 195 6.92 19.10 16.36
N HIS A 196 7.32 19.99 15.50
CA HIS A 196 8.06 21.20 15.91
C HIS A 196 7.15 22.41 16.14
N ALA A 197 6.23 22.71 15.21
CA ALA A 197 5.37 23.89 15.32
C ALA A 197 4.27 23.72 16.36
N ASN A 198 3.70 22.52 16.49
CA ASN A 198 2.62 22.22 17.44
C ASN A 198 3.13 21.66 18.78
N GLY A 199 4.46 21.62 18.98
CA GLY A 199 5.05 21.27 20.26
C GLY A 199 4.87 19.80 20.68
N LEU A 200 4.51 18.89 19.77
CA LEU A 200 4.33 17.46 20.07
C LEU A 200 5.56 16.80 20.68
N LEU A 201 6.75 17.33 20.44
CA LEU A 201 8.01 16.87 21.07
C LEU A 201 8.07 17.19 22.57
N TYR A 202 7.27 18.13 23.04
CA TYR A 202 7.27 18.61 24.43
C TYR A 202 6.18 17.98 25.29
N PHE A 203 5.35 17.08 24.71
CA PHE A 203 4.38 16.32 25.49
C PHE A 203 5.10 15.35 26.44
N GLN A 204 5.07 15.67 27.72
CA GLN A 204 5.70 14.87 28.78
C GLN A 204 4.80 13.76 29.32
N SER A 205 3.51 13.76 28.97
CA SER A 205 2.57 12.74 29.45
C SER A 205 2.87 11.38 28.83
N LYS A 206 3.01 10.38 29.71
CA LYS A 206 3.11 8.96 29.32
C LYS A 206 1.77 8.25 29.32
N LYS A 207 0.71 8.93 29.73
CA LYS A 207 -0.65 8.35 29.84
C LYS A 207 -1.52 8.84 28.67
N PRO A 208 -2.18 7.92 27.94
CA PRO A 208 -3.04 8.29 26.82
C PRO A 208 -4.18 9.24 27.17
N GLU A 209 -4.64 9.21 28.43
CA GLU A 209 -5.78 10.00 28.95
C GLU A 209 -5.47 11.52 29.00
N PHE A 210 -4.22 11.92 28.85
CA PHE A 210 -3.78 13.32 28.92
C PHE A 210 -3.16 13.81 27.60
N LEU A 211 -3.42 13.09 26.50
CA LEU A 211 -3.03 13.44 25.14
C LEU A 211 -4.26 13.81 24.31
#